data_58bc04aea5d3d6bcf10604effe826c19
#
_entry.id   58bc04aea5d3d6bcf10604effe826c19
#
_cell.length_a   1.000
_cell.length_b   1.000
_cell.length_c   1.000
_cell.angle_alpha   90.00
_cell.angle_beta   90.00
_cell.angle_gamma   90.00
#
_symmetry.space_group_name_H-M   'P 1'
#
loop_
_entity.id
_entity.type
_entity.pdbx_description
1 polymer ?
#
loop_
_entity_poly.entity_id
_entity_poly.type
_entity_poly.pdbx_seq_one_letter_code
_entity_poly.pdbx_strand_id
1 'polypeptide(L)'
;MNGLVKEGSIGEVLFKSQIITEHELRAALEAQKVSGCRVGEALVRMGVVTQEDIDWALANQLNIPYVRLKKENIDPAAVEKVPGQLARRHSLCPVVLIGSELSVAMADPLNKEAIEELSRVSGCNINISVGLIREIREMHEILYGPDVTQPELGFISGQFSANVLAAVNADLTGAMLLNHLLLRVVQKKFSGIALQPLGDQVRVVVRSGHKSIELGRIAMTHYPRLTERIRRLSGLPTDGEGAASGVMKFLLQGKKIPFQAFLMAGDGGEYVTLRLHTVAPQLNTMEDLGLTTRQRDDLVSLAAARDGLILFAGRSAEERSRLIDLFLDSCDHADRNVLLIGERLGRGKSRFPRLASVRCSCEDNATVIGAAMEHDPDILVIEDVTDLSTFVAASKAVMRGKLVVAGMSHANKGEVLKQLIYLIQKNYLIPTHVKGVVSSRCVLLLCPDCKERYTPAPEELAALRLVPGERAYYRPAGCPACDQTGYSGKKYLLDVIRFDKDLLEALEMIRDSDELVRYLRENGFRGIAEEGAELLERGEIAPGEYVASIIL
;
A
#
# COMPACT_ATOMS: atom_id res chain seq x y z
N MET A 1 -18.58 -8.08 35.18
CA MET A 1 -17.43 -7.16 35.07
C MET A 1 -16.93 -6.58 36.40
N ASN A 2 -17.48 -6.95 37.53
CA ASN A 2 -16.99 -6.50 38.85
C ASN A 2 -15.81 -7.37 39.29
N GLY A 3 -14.59 -6.83 39.26
CA GLY A 3 -13.42 -7.44 39.88
C GLY A 3 -12.11 -7.46 39.08
N LEU A 4 -12.08 -7.07 37.82
CA LEU A 4 -10.86 -7.13 36.98
C LEU A 4 -9.99 -5.87 37.08
N VAL A 5 -10.57 -4.72 37.33
CA VAL A 5 -9.84 -3.43 37.31
C VAL A 5 -10.37 -2.55 38.45
N LYS A 6 -9.47 -1.83 39.10
CA LYS A 6 -9.83 -0.90 40.18
C LYS A 6 -10.58 0.31 39.55
N GLU A 7 -11.71 0.69 40.16
CA GLU A 7 -12.52 1.83 39.76
C GLU A 7 -11.67 3.10 39.63
N GLY A 8 -11.77 3.83 38.50
CA GLY A 8 -10.95 5.00 38.23
C GLY A 8 -9.56 4.71 37.65
N SER A 9 -9.20 3.46 37.33
CA SER A 9 -7.89 3.16 36.75
C SER A 9 -7.80 3.54 35.27
N ILE A 10 -6.58 3.80 34.78
CA ILE A 10 -6.31 4.10 33.34
C ILE A 10 -6.93 3.06 32.43
N GLY A 11 -6.80 1.77 32.77
CA GLY A 11 -7.36 0.69 31.98
C GLY A 11 -8.89 0.74 31.90
N GLU A 12 -9.57 1.15 32.98
CA GLU A 12 -11.02 1.34 32.98
C GLU A 12 -11.44 2.54 32.13
N VAL A 13 -10.70 3.65 32.24
CA VAL A 13 -10.98 4.87 31.46
C VAL A 13 -10.86 4.59 29.96
N LEU A 14 -9.78 3.94 29.54
CA LEU A 14 -9.55 3.55 28.15
C LEU A 14 -10.61 2.57 27.63
N PHE A 15 -11.04 1.63 28.46
CA PHE A 15 -12.09 0.68 28.11
C PHE A 15 -13.47 1.33 28.00
N LYS A 16 -13.88 2.15 28.99
CA LYS A 16 -15.16 2.87 28.93
C LYS A 16 -15.26 3.83 27.75
N SER A 17 -14.12 4.39 27.34
CA SER A 17 -14.02 5.26 26.15
C SER A 17 -13.89 4.50 24.84
N GLN A 18 -14.00 3.18 24.84
CA GLN A 18 -13.91 2.30 23.68
C GLN A 18 -12.58 2.41 22.88
N ILE A 19 -11.53 2.86 23.53
CA ILE A 19 -10.18 2.96 22.96
C ILE A 19 -9.52 1.57 22.94
N ILE A 20 -9.83 0.73 23.93
CA ILE A 20 -9.37 -0.66 24.03
C ILE A 20 -10.55 -1.62 24.21
N THR A 21 -10.38 -2.86 23.77
CA THR A 21 -11.33 -3.95 23.99
C THR A 21 -11.09 -4.66 25.32
N GLU A 22 -12.07 -5.43 25.80
CA GLU A 22 -11.92 -6.23 27.02
C GLU A 22 -10.79 -7.26 26.91
N HIS A 23 -10.60 -7.83 25.72
CA HIS A 23 -9.53 -8.78 25.44
C HIS A 23 -8.14 -8.14 25.58
N GLU A 24 -7.96 -6.94 25.02
CA GLU A 24 -6.71 -6.18 25.11
C GLU A 24 -6.40 -5.73 26.52
N LEU A 25 -7.43 -5.34 27.29
CA LEU A 25 -7.26 -4.98 28.69
C LEU A 25 -6.82 -6.20 29.53
N ARG A 26 -7.40 -7.37 29.30
CA ARG A 26 -6.98 -8.61 29.99
C ARG A 26 -5.55 -8.98 29.66
N ALA A 27 -5.17 -8.94 28.38
CA ALA A 27 -3.81 -9.22 27.93
C ALA A 27 -2.79 -8.24 28.57
N ALA A 28 -3.13 -6.95 28.70
CA ALA A 28 -2.27 -5.96 29.34
C ALA A 28 -2.12 -6.19 30.85
N LEU A 29 -3.20 -6.63 31.53
CA LEU A 29 -3.16 -6.99 32.94
C LEU A 29 -2.31 -8.25 33.21
N GLU A 30 -2.33 -9.22 32.30
CA GLU A 30 -1.45 -10.39 32.36
C GLU A 30 0.01 -10.00 32.14
N ALA A 31 0.28 -9.16 31.14
CA ALA A 31 1.61 -8.63 30.87
C ALA A 31 2.16 -7.82 32.06
N GLN A 32 1.30 -7.06 32.75
CA GLN A 32 1.66 -6.37 33.99
C GLN A 32 2.10 -7.32 35.09
N LYS A 33 1.38 -8.44 35.29
CA LYS A 33 1.72 -9.44 36.34
C LYS A 33 3.10 -10.08 36.09
N VAL A 34 3.45 -10.28 34.83
CA VAL A 34 4.72 -10.91 34.42
C VAL A 34 5.89 -9.94 34.47
N SER A 35 5.68 -8.70 33.99
CA SER A 35 6.76 -7.71 33.78
C SER A 35 6.88 -6.66 34.89
N GLY A 36 5.90 -6.56 35.80
CA GLY A 36 5.85 -5.53 36.84
C GLY A 36 5.64 -4.09 36.33
N CYS A 37 5.44 -3.88 35.02
CA CYS A 37 5.21 -2.56 34.45
C CYS A 37 3.77 -2.07 34.75
N ARG A 38 3.52 -0.77 34.53
CA ARG A 38 2.16 -0.22 34.66
C ARG A 38 1.28 -0.67 33.49
N VAL A 39 -0.05 -0.81 33.71
CA VAL A 39 -1.00 -1.24 32.66
C VAL A 39 -0.91 -0.37 31.40
N GLY A 40 -0.78 0.96 31.58
CA GLY A 40 -0.57 1.89 30.47
C GLY A 40 0.69 1.60 29.66
N GLU A 41 1.80 1.31 30.34
CA GLU A 41 3.06 0.94 29.67
C GLU A 41 2.93 -0.42 28.95
N ALA A 42 2.20 -1.37 29.52
CA ALA A 42 1.93 -2.65 28.89
C ALA A 42 1.12 -2.46 27.61
N LEU A 43 0.06 -1.65 27.64
CA LEU A 43 -0.79 -1.33 26.48
C LEU A 43 -0.01 -0.63 25.37
N VAL A 44 0.88 0.32 25.73
CA VAL A 44 1.76 0.99 24.75
C VAL A 44 2.78 0.01 24.16
N ARG A 45 3.40 -0.85 24.99
CA ARG A 45 4.34 -1.88 24.51
C ARG A 45 3.68 -2.91 23.59
N MET A 46 2.42 -3.24 23.88
CA MET A 46 1.62 -4.13 23.02
C MET A 46 1.17 -3.44 21.73
N GLY A 47 1.37 -2.12 21.59
CA GLY A 47 0.96 -1.34 20.43
C GLY A 47 -0.56 -1.20 20.30
N VAL A 48 -1.31 -1.43 21.38
CA VAL A 48 -2.77 -1.32 21.43
C VAL A 48 -3.21 0.13 21.53
N VAL A 49 -2.47 0.94 22.30
CA VAL A 49 -2.69 2.38 22.47
C VAL A 49 -1.42 3.16 22.24
N THR A 50 -1.56 4.44 21.93
CA THR A 50 -0.46 5.40 21.84
C THR A 50 -0.16 6.00 23.22
N GLN A 51 1.00 6.66 23.36
CA GLN A 51 1.27 7.43 24.57
C GLN A 51 0.25 8.56 24.75
N GLU A 52 -0.24 9.15 23.69
CA GLU A 52 -1.29 10.20 23.69
C GLU A 52 -2.60 9.69 24.29
N ASP A 53 -2.98 8.45 23.99
CA ASP A 53 -4.18 7.82 24.59
C ASP A 53 -4.02 7.61 26.10
N ILE A 54 -2.80 7.31 26.55
CA ILE A 54 -2.48 7.18 27.99
C ILE A 54 -2.53 8.55 28.68
N ASP A 55 -1.96 9.57 28.06
CA ASP A 55 -1.94 10.93 28.59
C ASP A 55 -3.37 11.50 28.71
N TRP A 56 -4.22 11.21 27.72
CA TRP A 56 -5.64 11.54 27.77
C TRP A 56 -6.38 10.79 28.90
N ALA A 57 -6.10 9.50 29.08
CA ALA A 57 -6.72 8.70 30.12
C ALA A 57 -6.26 9.14 31.53
N LEU A 58 -4.99 9.54 31.67
CA LEU A 58 -4.44 10.14 32.89
C LEU A 58 -5.12 11.46 33.25
N ALA A 59 -5.37 12.31 32.27
CA ALA A 59 -6.08 13.56 32.45
C ALA A 59 -7.50 13.34 33.00
N ASN A 60 -8.23 12.40 32.42
CA ASN A 60 -9.55 12.01 32.89
C ASN A 60 -9.51 11.43 34.33
N GLN A 61 -8.48 10.65 34.65
CA GLN A 61 -8.29 10.08 36.00
C GLN A 61 -7.99 11.17 37.04
N LEU A 62 -7.25 12.21 36.67
CA LEU A 62 -6.85 13.31 37.57
C LEU A 62 -7.91 14.42 37.68
N ASN A 63 -9.02 14.28 36.98
CA ASN A 63 -10.10 15.28 36.94
C ASN A 63 -9.64 16.66 36.40
N ILE A 64 -8.62 16.66 35.52
CA ILE A 64 -8.13 17.85 34.83
C ILE A 64 -8.93 18.03 33.55
N PRO A 65 -9.49 19.24 33.24
CA PRO A 65 -10.28 19.45 32.04
C PRO A 65 -9.43 19.26 30.77
N TYR A 66 -9.98 18.53 29.82
CA TYR A 66 -9.42 18.44 28.48
C TYR A 66 -9.90 19.59 27.62
N VAL A 67 -9.00 20.28 26.91
CA VAL A 67 -9.31 21.38 26.00
C VAL A 67 -8.87 21.04 24.59
N ARG A 68 -9.80 21.11 23.65
CA ARG A 68 -9.52 21.00 22.23
C ARG A 68 -9.04 22.34 21.69
N LEU A 69 -7.79 22.38 21.21
CA LEU A 69 -7.18 23.61 20.72
C LEU A 69 -7.62 23.90 19.29
N LYS A 70 -8.20 25.10 19.11
CA LYS A 70 -8.50 25.69 17.82
C LYS A 70 -8.11 27.17 17.86
N LYS A 71 -7.63 27.71 16.74
CA LYS A 71 -7.21 29.11 16.64
C LYS A 71 -8.28 30.10 17.13
N GLU A 72 -9.55 29.81 16.85
CA GLU A 72 -10.68 30.65 17.23
C GLU A 72 -10.91 30.69 18.74
N ASN A 73 -10.41 29.70 19.49
CA ASN A 73 -10.60 29.56 20.93
C ASN A 73 -9.42 30.09 21.75
N ILE A 74 -8.40 30.67 21.09
CA ILE A 74 -7.19 31.17 21.76
C ILE A 74 -7.21 32.67 21.82
N ASP A 75 -7.12 33.19 23.05
CA ASP A 75 -7.06 34.62 23.32
C ASP A 75 -5.66 35.17 22.97
N PRO A 76 -5.56 36.18 22.07
CA PRO A 76 -4.28 36.82 21.77
C PRO A 76 -3.57 37.40 23.00
N ALA A 77 -4.30 37.90 23.99
CA ALA A 77 -3.73 38.42 25.22
C ALA A 77 -3.06 37.35 26.07
N ALA A 78 -3.56 36.10 26.02
CA ALA A 78 -2.92 34.96 26.66
C ALA A 78 -1.59 34.58 25.95
N VAL A 79 -1.58 34.68 24.62
CA VAL A 79 -0.39 34.37 23.81
C VAL A 79 0.76 35.37 24.10
N GLU A 80 0.44 36.67 24.26
CA GLU A 80 1.42 37.69 24.59
C GLU A 80 2.12 37.47 25.94
N LYS A 81 1.46 36.78 26.89
CA LYS A 81 2.02 36.47 28.21
C LYS A 81 2.98 35.29 28.22
N VAL A 82 2.99 34.48 27.18
CA VAL A 82 3.78 33.24 27.14
C VAL A 82 4.78 33.29 25.99
N PRO A 83 6.08 33.40 26.28
CA PRO A 83 7.12 33.36 25.24
C PRO A 83 7.06 32.04 24.44
N GLY A 84 7.16 32.11 23.10
CA GLY A 84 7.08 30.96 22.23
C GLY A 84 8.13 29.87 22.51
N GLN A 85 9.34 30.28 22.95
CA GLN A 85 10.38 29.32 23.35
C GLN A 85 9.99 28.51 24.59
N LEU A 86 9.35 29.14 25.57
CA LEU A 86 8.86 28.49 26.78
C LEU A 86 7.70 27.55 26.46
N ALA A 87 6.77 28.02 25.63
CA ALA A 87 5.64 27.22 25.14
C ALA A 87 6.11 25.94 24.45
N ARG A 88 7.11 26.03 23.58
CA ARG A 88 7.69 24.90 22.85
C ARG A 88 8.48 23.95 23.73
N ARG A 89 9.33 24.49 24.64
CA ARG A 89 10.15 23.69 25.56
C ARG A 89 9.30 22.76 26.42
N HIS A 90 8.18 23.26 26.94
CA HIS A 90 7.33 22.52 27.86
C HIS A 90 6.07 21.94 27.19
N SER A 91 5.97 22.01 25.86
CA SER A 91 4.80 21.53 25.11
C SER A 91 3.48 22.00 25.71
N LEU A 92 3.33 23.31 25.86
CA LEU A 92 2.15 23.96 26.39
C LEU A 92 1.62 25.05 25.44
N CYS A 93 0.32 25.33 25.50
CA CYS A 93 -0.33 26.35 24.68
C CYS A 93 -1.21 27.23 25.57
N PRO A 94 -1.00 28.56 25.60
CA PRO A 94 -1.93 29.46 26.29
C PRO A 94 -3.26 29.45 25.59
N VAL A 95 -4.36 29.50 26.37
CA VAL A 95 -5.72 29.39 25.83
C VAL A 95 -6.48 30.69 26.06
N VAL A 96 -6.64 31.12 27.33
CA VAL A 96 -7.43 32.27 27.70
C VAL A 96 -6.80 33.00 28.88
N LEU A 97 -6.87 34.32 28.90
CA LEU A 97 -6.46 35.18 30.02
C LEU A 97 -7.68 35.91 30.61
N ILE A 98 -7.98 35.66 31.88
CA ILE A 98 -9.08 36.34 32.59
C ILE A 98 -8.50 37.02 33.83
N GLY A 99 -8.30 38.33 33.74
CA GLY A 99 -7.69 39.09 34.84
C GLY A 99 -6.26 38.62 35.10
N SER A 100 -6.00 38.03 36.27
CA SER A 100 -4.71 37.46 36.67
C SER A 100 -4.63 35.93 36.49
N GLU A 101 -5.66 35.32 35.93
CA GLU A 101 -5.69 33.85 35.71
C GLU A 101 -5.43 33.53 34.25
N LEU A 102 -4.38 32.73 34.00
CA LEU A 102 -3.99 32.25 32.68
C LEU A 102 -4.31 30.75 32.55
N SER A 103 -5.26 30.43 31.67
CA SER A 103 -5.56 29.04 31.31
C SER A 103 -4.62 28.55 30.24
N VAL A 104 -3.99 27.40 30.50
CA VAL A 104 -2.95 26.81 29.62
C VAL A 104 -3.25 25.33 29.39
N ALA A 105 -3.20 24.92 28.13
CA ALA A 105 -3.25 23.51 27.77
C ALA A 105 -1.82 22.93 27.75
N MET A 106 -1.58 21.84 28.44
CA MET A 106 -0.28 21.18 28.57
C MET A 106 -0.35 19.73 28.10
N ALA A 107 0.71 19.26 27.45
CA ALA A 107 0.83 17.85 27.11
C ALA A 107 1.15 17.00 28.35
N ASP A 108 1.91 17.54 29.30
CA ASP A 108 2.17 16.94 30.61
C ASP A 108 1.69 17.87 31.75
N PRO A 109 0.47 17.66 32.27
CA PRO A 109 -0.11 18.50 33.31
C PRO A 109 0.53 18.30 34.68
N LEU A 110 1.39 17.29 34.87
CA LEU A 110 2.09 17.01 36.11
C LEU A 110 3.48 17.64 36.20
N ASN A 111 3.93 18.31 35.15
CA ASN A 111 5.23 18.98 35.10
C ASN A 111 5.21 20.28 35.94
N LYS A 112 5.52 20.15 37.23
CA LYS A 112 5.55 21.24 38.19
C LYS A 112 6.56 22.33 37.82
N GLU A 113 7.71 21.95 37.28
CA GLU A 113 8.77 22.87 36.85
C GLU A 113 8.27 23.81 35.76
N ALA A 114 7.55 23.28 34.77
CA ALA A 114 6.93 24.05 33.70
C ALA A 114 5.89 25.04 34.26
N ILE A 115 5.08 24.62 35.21
CA ILE A 115 4.02 25.45 35.82
C ILE A 115 4.63 26.59 36.63
N GLU A 116 5.67 26.33 37.43
CA GLU A 116 6.37 27.35 38.23
C GLU A 116 7.11 28.34 37.33
N GLU A 117 7.80 27.88 36.27
CA GLU A 117 8.46 28.76 35.30
C GLU A 117 7.45 29.64 34.57
N LEU A 118 6.33 29.05 34.14
CA LEU A 118 5.26 29.77 33.46
C LEU A 118 4.62 30.85 34.35
N SER A 119 4.33 30.51 35.61
CA SER A 119 3.75 31.46 36.57
C SER A 119 4.69 32.65 36.82
N ARG A 120 6.01 32.37 36.91
CA ARG A 120 7.02 33.40 37.11
C ARG A 120 7.15 34.34 35.92
N VAL A 121 7.12 33.78 34.70
CA VAL A 121 7.29 34.57 33.46
C VAL A 121 6.04 35.35 33.09
N SER A 122 4.85 34.75 33.24
CA SER A 122 3.58 35.41 32.92
C SER A 122 3.09 36.35 34.01
N GLY A 123 3.53 36.15 35.26
CA GLY A 123 3.00 36.88 36.43
C GLY A 123 1.55 36.54 36.77
N CYS A 124 1.01 35.44 36.29
CA CYS A 124 -0.36 35.00 36.39
C CYS A 124 -0.50 33.71 37.25
N ASN A 125 -1.67 33.50 37.79
CA ASN A 125 -2.07 32.21 38.32
C ASN A 125 -2.39 31.27 37.16
N ILE A 126 -1.87 30.06 37.22
CA ILE A 126 -1.99 29.13 36.09
C ILE A 126 -3.12 28.13 36.33
N ASN A 127 -4.09 28.12 35.42
CA ASN A 127 -5.13 27.11 35.35
C ASN A 127 -4.76 26.08 34.26
N ILE A 128 -4.57 24.82 34.70
CA ILE A 128 -4.06 23.77 33.81
C ILE A 128 -5.21 23.02 33.17
N SER A 129 -5.12 22.82 31.89
CA SER A 129 -5.93 21.87 31.13
C SER A 129 -5.01 20.93 30.34
N VAL A 130 -5.53 19.79 29.90
CA VAL A 130 -4.80 18.85 29.06
C VAL A 130 -5.07 19.16 27.61
N GLY A 131 -4.02 19.24 26.80
CA GLY A 131 -4.11 19.36 25.35
C GLY A 131 -3.32 18.26 24.66
N LEU A 132 -3.80 17.80 23.51
CA LEU A 132 -3.05 16.85 22.70
C LEU A 132 -1.76 17.49 22.17
N ILE A 133 -0.63 16.82 22.30
CA ILE A 133 0.68 17.32 21.88
C ILE A 133 0.69 17.74 20.40
N ARG A 134 -0.11 17.05 19.55
CA ARG A 134 -0.27 17.40 18.14
C ARG A 134 -0.96 18.75 17.95
N GLU A 135 -2.07 18.98 18.68
CA GLU A 135 -2.81 20.24 18.62
C GLU A 135 -1.96 21.38 19.18
N ILE A 136 -1.21 21.14 20.26
CA ILE A 136 -0.27 22.11 20.83
C ILE A 136 0.79 22.52 19.82
N ARG A 137 1.42 21.57 19.12
CA ARG A 137 2.43 21.85 18.09
C ARG A 137 1.86 22.59 16.89
N GLU A 138 0.66 22.24 16.46
CA GLU A 138 -0.04 22.95 15.38
C GLU A 138 -0.32 24.39 15.78
N MET A 139 -0.75 24.60 17.02
CA MET A 139 -0.98 25.97 17.53
C MET A 139 0.33 26.75 17.70
N HIS A 140 1.46 26.11 18.05
CA HIS A 140 2.74 26.79 18.09
C HIS A 140 3.13 27.38 16.73
N GLU A 141 2.91 26.66 15.65
CA GLU A 141 3.21 27.17 14.29
C GLU A 141 2.29 28.34 13.93
N ILE A 142 1.02 28.27 14.33
CA ILE A 142 0.02 29.32 14.04
C ILE A 142 0.25 30.58 14.88
N LEU A 143 0.58 30.42 16.18
CA LEU A 143 0.65 31.53 17.14
C LEU A 143 2.01 32.19 17.21
N TYR A 144 3.08 31.42 17.10
CA TYR A 144 4.47 31.90 17.28
C TYR A 144 5.30 31.83 16.00
N GLY A 145 4.70 31.40 14.89
CA GLY A 145 5.42 31.18 13.64
C GLY A 145 6.32 29.94 13.66
N PRO A 146 7.07 29.70 12.58
CA PRO A 146 8.01 28.56 12.53
C PRO A 146 9.12 28.70 13.57
N ASP A 147 9.53 27.59 14.17
CA ASP A 147 10.59 27.55 15.17
C ASP A 147 11.97 27.84 14.53
N VAL A 148 12.44 29.07 14.64
CA VAL A 148 13.72 29.53 14.07
C VAL A 148 14.92 28.90 14.78
N THR A 149 14.72 28.23 15.91
CA THR A 149 15.79 27.57 16.67
C THR A 149 15.96 26.09 16.35
N GLN A 150 15.00 25.49 15.65
CA GLN A 150 15.22 24.18 15.02
C GLN A 150 15.69 24.42 13.58
N PRO A 151 16.76 23.74 13.12
CA PRO A 151 17.16 23.87 11.71
C PRO A 151 15.91 23.48 10.89
N GLU A 152 15.40 24.47 10.18
CA GLU A 152 14.26 24.30 9.28
C GLU A 152 14.46 23.00 8.49
N LEU A 153 13.57 22.06 8.65
CA LEU A 153 13.31 21.04 7.65
C LEU A 153 12.70 21.77 6.44
N GLY A 154 13.49 22.70 5.92
CA GLY A 154 13.15 23.50 4.77
C GLY A 154 12.90 22.61 3.58
N PHE A 155 11.71 22.71 3.05
CA PHE A 155 11.39 22.28 1.71
C PHE A 155 12.21 23.10 0.72
N ILE A 156 13.43 22.66 0.45
CA ILE A 156 14.22 23.17 -0.68
C ILE A 156 13.98 22.19 -1.82
N SER A 157 13.26 22.69 -2.83
CA SER A 157 13.25 22.08 -4.15
C SER A 157 14.70 21.87 -4.61
N GLY A 158 15.08 20.62 -4.83
CA GLY A 158 16.16 20.32 -5.76
C GLY A 158 17.48 19.79 -5.22
N GLN A 159 17.73 19.63 -3.91
CA GLN A 159 18.89 18.86 -3.45
C GLN A 159 18.60 18.24 -2.08
N PHE A 160 18.46 16.92 -2.07
CA PHE A 160 18.46 16.15 -0.83
C PHE A 160 19.86 16.26 -0.20
N SER A 161 20.03 17.10 0.81
CA SER A 161 21.26 17.05 1.58
C SER A 161 21.25 15.77 2.44
N ALA A 162 22.30 14.99 2.34
CA ALA A 162 22.56 13.76 3.10
C ALA A 162 22.47 13.93 4.64
N ASN A 163 22.32 15.15 5.11
CA ASN A 163 22.36 15.54 6.51
C ASN A 163 21.06 15.33 7.30
N VAL A 164 19.94 15.02 6.66
CA VAL A 164 18.66 14.86 7.39
C VAL A 164 18.59 13.55 8.18
N LEU A 165 19.25 12.48 7.70
CA LEU A 165 19.37 11.24 8.47
C LEU A 165 20.59 11.27 9.44
N ALA A 166 21.61 12.08 9.17
CA ALA A 166 22.74 12.29 10.09
C ALA A 166 22.34 13.12 11.32
N ALA A 167 21.29 13.94 11.25
CA ALA A 167 20.74 14.68 12.39
C ALA A 167 19.82 13.80 13.27
N VAL A 168 19.53 12.55 12.86
CA VAL A 168 18.82 11.54 13.67
C VAL A 168 19.85 10.92 14.64
N ASN A 169 20.33 11.74 15.58
CA ASN A 169 21.25 11.29 16.62
C ASN A 169 20.55 10.41 17.65
N ALA A 170 21.24 9.34 17.98
CA ALA A 170 21.37 8.53 19.20
C ALA A 170 20.12 8.11 20.00
N ASP A 171 19.02 8.83 20.02
CA ASP A 171 17.87 8.59 20.91
C ASP A 171 16.56 8.15 20.23
N LEU A 172 16.55 8.03 18.90
CA LEU A 172 15.36 7.56 18.20
C LEU A 172 15.18 6.04 18.36
N THR A 173 14.10 5.65 19.02
CA THR A 173 13.70 4.24 19.08
C THR A 173 13.42 3.71 17.67
N GLY A 174 13.63 2.41 17.42
CA GLY A 174 13.30 1.78 16.13
C GLY A 174 11.85 2.06 15.67
N ALA A 175 10.94 2.34 16.61
CA ALA A 175 9.56 2.73 16.32
C ALA A 175 9.46 4.13 15.68
N MET A 176 10.15 5.11 16.23
CA MET A 176 10.13 6.49 15.71
C MET A 176 10.78 6.56 14.32
N LEU A 177 11.88 5.83 14.13
CA LEU A 177 12.55 5.73 12.84
C LEU A 177 11.64 5.10 11.78
N LEU A 178 10.98 3.98 12.09
CA LEU A 178 10.04 3.34 11.19
C LEU A 178 8.89 4.27 10.82
N ASN A 179 8.26 4.90 11.81
CA ASN A 179 7.15 5.82 11.58
C ASN A 179 7.57 7.00 10.68
N HIS A 180 8.77 7.56 10.90
CA HIS A 180 9.29 8.64 10.06
C HIS A 180 9.50 8.20 8.61
N LEU A 181 10.08 7.01 8.40
CA LEU A 181 10.30 6.46 7.07
C LEU A 181 8.96 6.19 6.33
N LEU A 182 8.00 5.57 7.02
CA LEU A 182 6.69 5.28 6.45
C LEU A 182 5.89 6.54 6.16
N LEU A 183 5.94 7.52 7.05
CA LEU A 183 5.31 8.82 6.85
C LEU A 183 5.83 9.50 5.56
N ARG A 184 7.15 9.48 5.34
CA ARG A 184 7.75 10.01 4.11
C ARG A 184 7.31 9.26 2.87
N VAL A 185 7.22 7.91 2.93
CA VAL A 185 6.71 7.12 1.81
C VAL A 185 5.29 7.55 1.44
N VAL A 186 4.43 7.73 2.43
CA VAL A 186 3.03 8.11 2.20
C VAL A 186 2.91 9.55 1.72
N GLN A 187 3.56 10.51 2.39
CA GLN A 187 3.48 11.94 2.05
C GLN A 187 4.05 12.27 0.68
N LYS A 188 5.17 11.64 0.32
CA LYS A 188 5.82 11.83 -0.99
C LYS A 188 5.32 10.86 -2.06
N LYS A 189 4.32 10.02 -1.72
CA LYS A 189 3.67 9.05 -2.61
C LYS A 189 4.66 8.11 -3.31
N PHE A 190 5.71 7.72 -2.60
CA PHE A 190 6.61 6.67 -3.06
C PHE A 190 5.88 5.31 -3.04
N SER A 191 6.21 4.43 -3.97
CA SER A 191 5.62 3.08 -4.02
C SER A 191 6.16 2.13 -2.95
N GLY A 192 7.29 2.49 -2.32
CA GLY A 192 7.89 1.71 -1.25
C GLY A 192 9.25 2.22 -0.85
N ILE A 193 9.82 1.57 0.17
CA ILE A 193 11.14 1.84 0.72
C ILE A 193 11.90 0.53 0.90
N ALA A 194 13.19 0.55 0.55
CA ALA A 194 14.11 -0.55 0.76
C ALA A 194 15.22 -0.14 1.72
N LEU A 195 15.52 -0.99 2.67
CA LEU A 195 16.60 -0.87 3.64
C LEU A 195 17.65 -1.92 3.28
N GLN A 196 18.82 -1.46 2.88
CA GLN A 196 19.89 -2.27 2.31
C GLN A 196 21.14 -2.18 3.20
N PRO A 197 21.44 -3.21 4.00
CA PRO A 197 22.68 -3.27 4.77
C PRO A 197 23.91 -3.15 3.87
N LEU A 198 24.85 -2.27 4.25
CA LEU A 198 26.09 -2.05 3.52
C LEU A 198 27.23 -1.72 4.51
N GLY A 199 27.96 -2.73 4.95
CA GLY A 199 29.02 -2.57 5.94
C GLY A 199 28.47 -2.11 7.30
N ASP A 200 28.94 -0.96 7.79
CA ASP A 200 28.54 -0.36 9.07
C ASP A 200 27.29 0.53 8.98
N GLN A 201 26.70 0.64 7.80
CA GLN A 201 25.55 1.48 7.52
C GLN A 201 24.45 0.71 6.77
N VAL A 202 23.24 1.24 6.83
CA VAL A 202 22.09 0.76 6.07
C VAL A 202 21.64 1.87 5.11
N ARG A 203 21.70 1.57 3.84
CA ARG A 203 21.25 2.45 2.78
C ARG A 203 19.72 2.45 2.71
N VAL A 204 19.10 3.63 2.73
CA VAL A 204 17.67 3.83 2.65
C VAL A 204 17.30 4.28 1.24
N VAL A 205 16.60 3.47 0.51
CA VAL A 205 16.21 3.72 -0.89
C VAL A 205 14.71 3.73 -1.01
N VAL A 206 14.13 4.75 -1.64
CA VAL A 206 12.71 4.79 -2.00
C VAL A 206 12.51 4.59 -3.49
N ARG A 207 11.35 4.09 -3.85
CA ARG A 207 10.96 3.90 -5.23
C ARG A 207 9.88 4.88 -5.64
N SER A 208 10.17 5.64 -6.70
CA SER A 208 9.23 6.57 -7.34
C SER A 208 9.04 6.15 -8.79
N GLY A 209 7.93 5.49 -9.10
CA GLY A 209 7.74 4.85 -10.40
C GLY A 209 8.84 3.83 -10.70
N HIS A 210 9.60 4.04 -11.77
CA HIS A 210 10.71 3.17 -12.18
C HIS A 210 12.08 3.60 -11.59
N LYS A 211 12.15 4.75 -10.90
CA LYS A 211 13.40 5.29 -10.36
C LYS A 211 13.56 4.91 -8.89
N SER A 212 14.78 4.50 -8.54
CA SER A 212 15.22 4.31 -7.15
C SER A 212 16.02 5.54 -6.71
N ILE A 213 15.64 6.13 -5.57
CA ILE A 213 16.24 7.35 -5.01
C ILE A 213 16.77 7.02 -3.63
N GLU A 214 18.06 7.26 -3.40
CA GLU A 214 18.63 7.14 -2.06
C GLU A 214 18.20 8.33 -1.20
N LEU A 215 17.51 8.06 -0.09
CA LEU A 215 17.12 9.08 0.89
C LEU A 215 18.23 9.41 1.88
N GLY A 216 19.15 8.48 2.09
CA GLY A 216 20.26 8.61 3.03
C GLY A 216 20.64 7.27 3.65
N ARG A 217 21.37 7.31 4.75
CA ARG A 217 21.90 6.12 5.43
C ARG A 217 21.61 6.16 6.93
N ILE A 218 21.43 4.99 7.51
CA ILE A 218 21.20 4.77 8.94
C ILE A 218 22.39 3.99 9.49
N ALA A 219 22.85 4.31 10.70
CA ALA A 219 23.89 3.52 11.35
C ALA A 219 23.39 2.08 11.65
N MET A 220 24.24 1.09 11.44
CA MET A 220 23.91 -0.32 11.65
C MET A 220 23.48 -0.60 13.11
N THR A 221 23.94 0.19 14.07
CA THR A 221 23.58 0.05 15.50
C THR A 221 22.07 0.16 15.77
N HIS A 222 21.34 0.90 14.95
CA HIS A 222 19.88 1.08 15.09
C HIS A 222 19.06 0.06 14.28
N TYR A 223 19.72 -0.64 13.36
CA TYR A 223 19.04 -1.49 12.39
C TYR A 223 18.37 -2.74 12.98
N PRO A 224 19.00 -3.50 13.91
CA PRO A 224 18.38 -4.69 14.49
C PRO A 224 17.05 -4.39 15.20
N ARG A 225 16.96 -3.27 15.91
CA ARG A 225 15.72 -2.84 16.56
C ARG A 225 14.63 -2.45 15.56
N LEU A 226 15.03 -1.90 14.41
CA LEU A 226 14.13 -1.54 13.33
C LEU A 226 13.57 -2.78 12.64
N THR A 227 14.41 -3.75 12.30
CA THR A 227 13.99 -5.01 11.66
C THR A 227 13.12 -5.86 12.57
N GLU A 228 13.48 -6.00 13.85
CA GLU A 228 12.65 -6.67 14.86
C GLU A 228 11.25 -6.03 14.94
N ARG A 229 11.18 -4.71 14.94
CA ARG A 229 9.90 -3.97 14.94
C ARG A 229 9.08 -4.27 13.70
N ILE A 230 9.71 -4.27 12.52
CA ILE A 230 9.05 -4.57 11.25
C ILE A 230 8.52 -6.02 11.27
N ARG A 231 9.32 -6.99 11.70
CA ARG A 231 8.91 -8.39 11.82
C ARG A 231 7.67 -8.53 12.70
N ARG A 232 7.69 -7.94 13.90
CA ARG A 232 6.58 -7.98 14.85
C ARG A 232 5.30 -7.36 14.28
N LEU A 233 5.39 -6.17 13.65
CA LEU A 233 4.24 -5.50 13.06
C LEU A 233 3.68 -6.23 11.83
N SER A 234 4.52 -7.00 11.15
CA SER A 234 4.14 -7.79 9.97
C SER A 234 3.70 -9.22 10.30
N GLY A 235 3.67 -9.60 11.61
CA GLY A 235 3.31 -10.93 12.05
C GLY A 235 4.32 -12.01 11.65
N LEU A 236 5.61 -11.64 11.51
CA LEU A 236 6.68 -12.55 11.11
C LEU A 236 7.46 -13.05 12.33
N PRO A 237 8.00 -14.28 12.29
CA PRO A 237 8.86 -14.82 13.36
C PRO A 237 10.08 -13.90 13.58
N THR A 238 10.47 -13.72 14.83
CA THR A 238 11.65 -12.91 15.22
C THR A 238 12.97 -13.58 14.84
N ASP A 239 12.99 -14.91 14.82
CA ASP A 239 14.19 -15.75 14.64
C ASP A 239 14.24 -16.39 13.25
N GLY A 240 13.57 -15.80 12.26
CA GLY A 240 13.44 -16.41 10.92
C GLY A 240 14.72 -16.34 10.10
N GLU A 241 15.32 -17.48 9.81
CA GLU A 241 16.30 -17.64 8.75
C GLU A 241 15.60 -17.70 7.38
N GLY A 242 16.16 -17.01 6.38
CA GLY A 242 15.69 -17.04 4.99
C GLY A 242 14.79 -15.85 4.60
N ALA A 243 13.95 -16.08 3.59
CA ALA A 243 13.04 -15.06 3.07
C ALA A 243 11.68 -15.13 3.80
N ALA A 244 11.18 -13.98 4.22
CA ALA A 244 9.88 -13.87 4.88
C ALA A 244 9.07 -12.70 4.32
N SER A 245 7.74 -12.84 4.28
CA SER A 245 6.85 -11.75 3.89
C SER A 245 5.63 -11.66 4.78
N GLY A 246 5.19 -10.44 5.07
CA GLY A 246 4.03 -10.19 5.92
C GLY A 246 3.39 -8.83 5.60
N VAL A 247 2.26 -8.53 6.24
CA VAL A 247 1.56 -7.26 6.04
C VAL A 247 1.48 -6.51 7.35
N MET A 248 2.03 -5.30 7.38
CA MET A 248 1.89 -4.38 8.49
C MET A 248 0.92 -3.25 8.16
N LYS A 249 0.26 -2.71 9.17
CA LYS A 249 -0.67 -1.57 9.03
C LYS A 249 -0.07 -0.36 9.72
N PHE A 250 0.12 0.71 8.96
CA PHE A 250 0.54 2.01 9.47
C PHE A 250 -0.67 2.91 9.68
N LEU A 251 -0.82 3.44 10.89
CA LEU A 251 -1.93 4.33 11.22
C LEU A 251 -1.52 5.78 10.96
N LEU A 252 -2.17 6.45 10.02
CA LEU A 252 -1.96 7.85 9.72
C LEU A 252 -3.30 8.58 9.67
N GLN A 253 -3.49 9.58 10.54
CA GLN A 253 -4.73 10.37 10.62
C GLN A 253 -6.01 9.52 10.71
N GLY A 254 -5.98 8.46 11.51
CA GLY A 254 -7.10 7.54 11.68
C GLY A 254 -7.30 6.52 10.53
N LYS A 255 -6.55 6.63 9.43
CA LYS A 255 -6.58 5.69 8.32
C LYS A 255 -5.50 4.63 8.48
N LYS A 256 -5.87 3.36 8.32
CA LYS A 256 -4.92 2.23 8.32
C LYS A 256 -4.35 2.06 6.92
N ILE A 257 -3.07 2.38 6.74
CA ILE A 257 -2.35 2.24 5.47
C ILE A 257 -1.57 0.94 5.53
N PRO A 258 -1.90 -0.05 4.69
CA PRO A 258 -1.20 -1.32 4.68
C PRO A 258 0.13 -1.22 3.93
N PHE A 259 1.17 -1.84 4.48
CA PHE A 259 2.46 -2.05 3.84
C PHE A 259 2.75 -3.55 3.78
N GLN A 260 3.17 -4.03 2.64
CA GLN A 260 3.72 -5.37 2.51
C GLN A 260 5.22 -5.33 2.81
N ALA A 261 5.62 -6.08 3.82
CA ALA A 261 7.01 -6.23 4.21
C ALA A 261 7.61 -7.50 3.61
N PHE A 262 8.79 -7.37 3.02
CA PHE A 262 9.61 -8.47 2.53
C PHE A 262 10.95 -8.38 3.23
N LEU A 263 11.37 -9.47 3.85
CA LEU A 263 12.63 -9.57 4.57
C LEU A 263 13.41 -10.75 4.02
N MET A 264 14.70 -10.57 3.86
CA MET A 264 15.60 -11.60 3.35
C MET A 264 16.96 -11.47 4.04
N ALA A 265 17.46 -12.57 4.59
CA ALA A 265 18.80 -12.62 5.17
C ALA A 265 19.86 -12.38 4.10
N GLY A 266 20.92 -11.65 4.44
CA GLY A 266 22.08 -11.38 3.61
C GLY A 266 23.34 -11.25 4.45
N ASP A 267 24.52 -11.28 3.83
CA ASP A 267 25.82 -11.30 4.50
C ASP A 267 26.06 -10.08 5.42
N GLY A 268 25.52 -8.92 5.07
CA GLY A 268 25.66 -7.68 5.86
C GLY A 268 24.50 -7.42 6.82
N GLY A 269 23.55 -8.33 6.94
CA GLY A 269 22.32 -8.17 7.71
C GLY A 269 21.08 -8.38 6.87
N GLU A 270 19.92 -8.19 7.45
CA GLU A 270 18.64 -8.47 6.82
C GLU A 270 18.25 -7.36 5.82
N TYR A 271 17.99 -7.71 4.56
CA TYR A 271 17.39 -6.81 3.57
C TYR A 271 15.90 -6.67 3.82
N VAL A 272 15.41 -5.44 3.93
CA VAL A 272 13.99 -5.17 4.16
C VAL A 272 13.44 -4.31 3.02
N THR A 273 12.31 -4.72 2.46
CA THR A 273 11.54 -3.90 1.52
C THR A 273 10.12 -3.75 2.03
N LEU A 274 9.69 -2.51 2.25
CA LEU A 274 8.31 -2.17 2.59
C LEU A 274 7.67 -1.55 1.35
N ARG A 275 6.70 -2.24 0.78
CA ARG A 275 5.92 -1.71 -0.35
C ARG A 275 4.60 -1.17 0.19
N LEU A 276 4.28 0.06 -0.21
CA LEU A 276 2.95 0.58 0.04
C LEU A 276 1.96 -0.36 -0.66
N HIS A 277 1.14 -1.00 0.14
CA HIS A 277 0.04 -1.76 -0.39
C HIS A 277 -1.01 -0.72 -0.83
N THR A 278 -0.78 -0.14 -2.00
CA THR A 278 -1.80 0.70 -2.61
C THR A 278 -3.00 -0.21 -2.78
N VAL A 279 -4.04 0.07 -1.99
CA VAL A 279 -5.36 -0.37 -2.38
C VAL A 279 -5.53 0.23 -3.77
N ALA A 280 -5.33 -0.57 -4.80
CA ALA A 280 -5.74 -0.21 -6.15
C ALA A 280 -7.14 0.39 -6.03
N PRO A 281 -7.53 1.40 -6.83
CA PRO A 281 -8.89 1.88 -6.80
C PRO A 281 -9.77 0.65 -6.72
N GLN A 282 -10.65 0.60 -5.71
CA GLN A 282 -11.34 -0.64 -5.36
C GLN A 282 -12.14 -1.05 -6.60
N LEU A 283 -11.56 -1.93 -7.40
CA LEU A 283 -12.30 -2.63 -8.43
C LEU A 283 -13.29 -3.52 -7.69
N ASN A 284 -14.48 -3.01 -7.48
CA ASN A 284 -15.51 -3.74 -6.78
C ASN A 284 -16.40 -4.50 -7.74
N THR A 285 -16.54 -3.98 -8.96
CA THR A 285 -17.41 -4.49 -10.01
C THR A 285 -16.70 -4.49 -11.36
N MET A 286 -17.24 -5.23 -12.32
CA MET A 286 -16.74 -5.24 -13.71
C MET A 286 -16.93 -3.88 -14.41
N GLU A 287 -17.92 -3.09 -13.97
CA GLU A 287 -18.20 -1.75 -14.49
C GLU A 287 -17.04 -0.78 -14.18
N ASP A 288 -16.37 -0.97 -13.03
CA ASP A 288 -15.22 -0.14 -12.62
C ASP A 288 -14.01 -0.28 -13.56
N LEU A 289 -13.98 -1.31 -14.40
CA LEU A 289 -12.94 -1.52 -15.40
C LEU A 289 -13.07 -0.59 -16.60
N GLY A 290 -14.24 0.04 -16.82
CA GLY A 290 -14.48 0.92 -17.95
C GLY A 290 -14.39 0.22 -19.31
N LEU A 291 -14.89 -1.02 -19.38
CA LEU A 291 -14.83 -1.88 -20.58
C LEU A 291 -15.63 -1.32 -21.75
N THR A 292 -15.10 -1.50 -22.96
CA THR A 292 -15.87 -1.32 -24.18
C THR A 292 -16.96 -2.40 -24.29
N THR A 293 -17.99 -2.15 -25.09
CA THR A 293 -19.07 -3.12 -25.32
C THR A 293 -18.53 -4.49 -25.77
N ARG A 294 -17.59 -4.49 -26.73
CA ARG A 294 -16.96 -5.72 -27.22
C ARG A 294 -16.21 -6.47 -26.12
N GLN A 295 -15.38 -5.79 -25.33
CA GLN A 295 -14.63 -6.42 -24.22
C GLN A 295 -15.60 -7.04 -23.19
N ARG A 296 -16.71 -6.36 -22.90
CA ARG A 296 -17.73 -6.87 -22.01
C ARG A 296 -18.40 -8.13 -22.58
N ASP A 297 -18.82 -8.10 -23.83
CA ASP A 297 -19.46 -9.23 -24.50
C ASP A 297 -18.53 -10.44 -24.57
N ASP A 298 -17.24 -10.22 -24.87
CA ASP A 298 -16.22 -11.26 -24.88
C ASP A 298 -16.02 -11.85 -23.48
N LEU A 299 -15.93 -11.02 -22.43
CA LEU A 299 -15.82 -11.51 -21.05
C LEU A 299 -17.05 -12.29 -20.58
N VAL A 300 -18.25 -11.83 -20.93
CA VAL A 300 -19.50 -12.55 -20.64
C VAL A 300 -19.51 -13.91 -21.35
N SER A 301 -19.07 -13.94 -22.60
CA SER A 301 -18.94 -15.20 -23.36
C SER A 301 -17.93 -16.15 -22.72
N LEU A 302 -16.80 -15.64 -22.23
CA LEU A 302 -15.81 -16.44 -21.51
C LEU A 302 -16.35 -16.94 -20.17
N ALA A 303 -17.11 -16.12 -19.45
CA ALA A 303 -17.73 -16.49 -18.17
C ALA A 303 -18.81 -17.59 -18.31
N ALA A 304 -19.44 -17.68 -19.48
CA ALA A 304 -20.40 -18.73 -19.80
C ALA A 304 -19.75 -20.09 -20.16
N ALA A 305 -18.43 -20.15 -20.33
CA ALA A 305 -17.72 -21.37 -20.64
C ALA A 305 -17.89 -22.42 -19.54
N ARG A 306 -18.05 -23.67 -19.93
CA ARG A 306 -18.18 -24.79 -19.00
C ARG A 306 -16.93 -25.63 -18.87
N ASP A 307 -16.05 -25.56 -19.84
CA ASP A 307 -14.77 -26.24 -19.92
C ASP A 307 -13.71 -25.35 -20.56
N GLY A 308 -12.45 -25.77 -20.50
CA GLY A 308 -11.33 -25.15 -21.20
C GLY A 308 -10.48 -24.27 -20.32
N LEU A 309 -9.56 -23.53 -20.93
CA LEU A 309 -8.55 -22.70 -20.29
C LEU A 309 -8.79 -21.23 -20.58
N ILE A 310 -8.88 -20.44 -19.54
CA ILE A 310 -8.90 -18.96 -19.59
C ILE A 310 -7.68 -18.44 -18.85
N LEU A 311 -6.84 -17.68 -19.53
CA LEU A 311 -5.60 -17.13 -18.96
C LEU A 311 -5.76 -15.65 -18.63
N PHE A 312 -5.39 -15.27 -17.42
CA PHE A 312 -5.30 -13.89 -16.97
C PHE A 312 -3.85 -13.48 -16.84
N ALA A 313 -3.39 -12.55 -17.68
CA ALA A 313 -2.02 -12.07 -17.74
C ALA A 313 -1.86 -10.65 -17.21
N GLY A 314 -0.78 -10.40 -16.47
CA GLY A 314 -0.48 -9.08 -15.94
C GLY A 314 0.78 -9.09 -15.10
N ARG A 315 1.45 -7.93 -15.00
CA ARG A 315 2.68 -7.76 -14.20
C ARG A 315 2.43 -7.85 -12.70
N SER A 316 1.32 -7.26 -12.25
CA SER A 316 0.96 -7.23 -10.84
C SER A 316 0.14 -8.46 -10.49
N ALA A 317 0.68 -9.30 -9.62
CA ALA A 317 -0.04 -10.48 -9.12
C ALA A 317 -1.34 -10.09 -8.40
N GLU A 318 -1.34 -8.95 -7.70
CA GLU A 318 -2.50 -8.46 -6.97
C GLU A 318 -3.61 -7.97 -7.90
N GLU A 319 -3.26 -7.18 -8.92
CA GLU A 319 -4.22 -6.72 -9.93
C GLU A 319 -4.81 -7.90 -10.70
N ARG A 320 -3.97 -8.87 -11.07
CA ARG A 320 -4.40 -10.09 -11.77
C ARG A 320 -5.34 -10.93 -10.92
N SER A 321 -5.00 -11.19 -9.64
CA SER A 321 -5.87 -11.93 -8.73
C SER A 321 -7.21 -11.22 -8.52
N ARG A 322 -7.20 -9.89 -8.47
CA ARG A 322 -8.43 -9.10 -8.36
C ARG A 322 -9.31 -9.20 -9.61
N LEU A 323 -8.72 -9.18 -10.80
CA LEU A 323 -9.45 -9.38 -12.06
C LEU A 323 -10.05 -10.78 -12.15
N ILE A 324 -9.31 -11.80 -11.69
CA ILE A 324 -9.83 -13.17 -11.61
C ILE A 324 -11.03 -13.24 -10.66
N ASP A 325 -10.94 -12.61 -9.48
CA ASP A 325 -12.05 -12.57 -8.52
C ASP A 325 -13.30 -11.92 -9.14
N LEU A 326 -13.15 -10.78 -9.83
CA LEU A 326 -14.25 -10.11 -10.52
C LEU A 326 -14.84 -10.94 -11.66
N PHE A 327 -13.98 -11.62 -12.41
CA PHE A 327 -14.41 -12.54 -13.45
C PHE A 327 -15.22 -13.71 -12.89
N LEU A 328 -14.78 -14.30 -11.80
CA LEU A 328 -15.49 -15.37 -11.10
C LEU A 328 -16.86 -14.91 -10.60
N ASP A 329 -16.98 -13.68 -10.12
CA ASP A 329 -18.26 -13.11 -9.70
C ASP A 329 -19.27 -13.00 -10.87
N SER A 330 -18.79 -12.96 -12.12
CA SER A 330 -19.61 -12.95 -13.33
C SER A 330 -19.93 -14.35 -13.91
N CYS A 331 -19.24 -15.39 -13.44
CA CYS A 331 -19.52 -16.77 -13.85
C CYS A 331 -20.78 -17.31 -13.18
N ASP A 332 -21.54 -18.15 -13.92
CA ASP A 332 -22.60 -18.96 -13.31
C ASP A 332 -21.95 -20.11 -12.51
N HIS A 333 -22.09 -20.05 -11.21
CA HIS A 333 -21.45 -20.97 -10.28
C HIS A 333 -22.40 -21.50 -9.20
N ALA A 334 -23.71 -21.26 -9.35
CA ALA A 334 -24.70 -21.62 -8.32
C ALA A 334 -24.66 -23.12 -7.95
N ASP A 335 -24.40 -23.98 -8.94
CA ASP A 335 -24.36 -25.44 -8.78
C ASP A 335 -23.00 -26.02 -9.16
N ARG A 336 -21.91 -25.21 -9.09
CA ARG A 336 -20.56 -25.63 -9.49
C ARG A 336 -19.61 -25.70 -8.31
N ASN A 337 -18.82 -26.76 -8.25
CA ASN A 337 -17.72 -26.88 -7.30
C ASN A 337 -16.53 -26.04 -7.78
N VAL A 338 -16.24 -24.94 -7.09
CA VAL A 338 -15.16 -24.02 -7.43
C VAL A 338 -14.04 -24.12 -6.39
N LEU A 339 -12.82 -24.45 -6.83
CA LEU A 339 -11.63 -24.50 -5.97
C LEU A 339 -10.62 -23.44 -6.38
N LEU A 340 -10.13 -22.69 -5.39
CA LEU A 340 -9.12 -21.63 -5.58
C LEU A 340 -7.76 -22.10 -5.05
N ILE A 341 -6.72 -22.11 -5.91
CA ILE A 341 -5.34 -22.39 -5.55
C ILE A 341 -4.55 -21.09 -5.58
N GLY A 342 -4.14 -20.58 -4.43
CA GLY A 342 -3.36 -19.36 -4.33
C GLY A 342 -3.58 -18.61 -3.01
N GLU A 343 -2.67 -17.69 -2.70
CA GLU A 343 -2.71 -16.93 -1.46
C GLU A 343 -3.55 -15.65 -1.55
N ARG A 344 -3.65 -15.03 -2.74
CA ARG A 344 -4.29 -13.71 -2.96
C ARG A 344 -5.72 -13.81 -3.43
N LEU A 345 -6.07 -14.91 -4.08
CA LEU A 345 -7.44 -15.15 -4.55
C LEU A 345 -8.42 -15.20 -3.39
N GLY A 346 -9.62 -14.65 -3.59
CA GLY A 346 -10.70 -14.68 -2.62
C GLY A 346 -10.40 -13.97 -1.29
N ARG A 347 -9.46 -13.03 -1.23
CA ARG A 347 -9.14 -12.28 0.00
C ARG A 347 -10.27 -11.36 0.48
N GLY A 348 -11.25 -11.08 -0.35
CA GLY A 348 -12.43 -10.31 -0.01
C GLY A 348 -13.52 -11.15 0.63
N LYS A 349 -14.72 -11.09 0.04
CA LYS A 349 -15.90 -11.86 0.43
C LYS A 349 -16.02 -13.15 -0.41
N SER A 350 -14.94 -13.88 -0.59
CA SER A 350 -14.98 -15.09 -1.43
C SER A 350 -16.01 -16.08 -0.92
N ARG A 351 -16.88 -16.51 -1.83
CA ARG A 351 -17.91 -17.54 -1.59
C ARG A 351 -17.38 -18.95 -1.78
N PHE A 352 -16.14 -19.08 -2.24
CA PHE A 352 -15.57 -20.34 -2.69
C PHE A 352 -14.55 -20.91 -1.71
N PRO A 353 -14.47 -22.25 -1.58
CA PRO A 353 -13.42 -22.90 -0.83
C PRO A 353 -12.04 -22.52 -1.40
N ARG A 354 -11.14 -22.11 -0.51
CA ARG A 354 -9.79 -21.75 -0.87
C ARG A 354 -8.82 -22.82 -0.41
N LEU A 355 -8.10 -23.41 -1.36
CA LEU A 355 -6.89 -24.15 -1.07
C LEU A 355 -5.74 -23.14 -0.97
N ALA A 356 -5.34 -22.77 0.24
CA ALA A 356 -4.10 -22.06 0.42
C ALA A 356 -3.00 -22.96 -0.16
N SER A 357 -2.11 -22.40 -1.00
CA SER A 357 -0.84 -23.05 -1.22
C SER A 357 -0.20 -23.18 0.17
N VAL A 358 -0.26 -24.38 0.71
CA VAL A 358 0.39 -24.67 1.97
C VAL A 358 1.84 -24.30 1.75
N ARG A 359 2.40 -23.42 2.56
CA ARG A 359 3.84 -23.13 2.63
C ARG A 359 4.56 -24.35 3.21
N CYS A 360 4.33 -25.49 2.61
CA CYS A 360 5.20 -26.63 2.76
C CYS A 360 6.30 -26.46 1.71
N SER A 361 7.48 -26.29 2.17
CA SER A 361 8.72 -26.18 1.41
C SER A 361 9.00 -27.35 0.41
N CYS A 362 8.04 -28.21 0.17
CA CYS A 362 8.19 -29.48 -0.56
C CYS A 362 7.13 -29.74 -1.64
N GLU A 363 6.04 -28.97 -1.71
CA GLU A 363 4.98 -29.24 -2.69
C GLU A 363 4.94 -28.15 -3.77
N ASP A 364 5.18 -28.55 -5.02
CA ASP A 364 5.01 -27.68 -6.17
C ASP A 364 3.50 -27.50 -6.49
N ASN A 365 3.16 -26.43 -7.20
CA ASN A 365 1.78 -26.16 -7.61
C ASN A 365 1.17 -27.32 -8.43
N ALA A 366 1.96 -28.08 -9.17
CA ALA A 366 1.49 -29.21 -9.97
C ALA A 366 0.94 -30.34 -9.08
N THR A 367 1.61 -30.61 -7.96
CA THR A 367 1.14 -31.60 -6.95
C THR A 367 -0.16 -31.13 -6.31
N VAL A 368 -0.26 -29.83 -5.95
CA VAL A 368 -1.50 -29.27 -5.37
C VAL A 368 -2.67 -29.33 -6.36
N ILE A 369 -2.42 -29.04 -7.65
CA ILE A 369 -3.43 -29.19 -8.71
C ILE A 369 -3.89 -30.65 -8.81
N GLY A 370 -2.94 -31.60 -8.78
CA GLY A 370 -3.26 -33.02 -8.78
C GLY A 370 -4.18 -33.43 -7.65
N ALA A 371 -3.87 -33.01 -6.42
CA ALA A 371 -4.70 -33.25 -5.25
C ALA A 371 -6.06 -32.56 -5.34
N ALA A 372 -6.11 -31.31 -5.83
CA ALA A 372 -7.36 -30.58 -6.04
C ALA A 372 -8.32 -31.30 -7.01
N MET A 373 -7.76 -31.95 -8.03
CA MET A 373 -8.55 -32.72 -9.01
C MET A 373 -9.26 -33.94 -8.42
N GLU A 374 -8.77 -34.48 -7.31
CA GLU A 374 -9.44 -35.59 -6.59
C GLU A 374 -10.74 -35.13 -5.88
N HIS A 375 -10.93 -33.81 -5.71
CA HIS A 375 -12.16 -33.21 -5.19
C HIS A 375 -13.20 -32.90 -6.27
N ASP A 376 -12.95 -33.34 -7.50
CA ASP A 376 -13.83 -33.18 -8.68
C ASP A 376 -14.38 -31.75 -8.87
N PRO A 377 -13.50 -30.74 -8.99
CA PRO A 377 -13.96 -29.36 -9.21
C PRO A 377 -14.55 -29.20 -10.61
N ASP A 378 -15.57 -28.35 -10.73
CA ASP A 378 -16.09 -27.89 -12.03
C ASP A 378 -15.24 -26.71 -12.55
N ILE A 379 -14.80 -25.85 -11.63
CA ILE A 379 -13.92 -24.72 -11.92
C ILE A 379 -12.69 -24.80 -11.02
N LEU A 380 -11.53 -24.84 -11.63
CA LEU A 380 -10.26 -24.77 -10.94
C LEU A 380 -9.60 -23.42 -11.21
N VAL A 381 -9.34 -22.66 -10.18
CA VAL A 381 -8.70 -21.34 -10.28
C VAL A 381 -7.29 -21.41 -9.74
N ILE A 382 -6.32 -21.04 -10.56
CA ILE A 382 -4.88 -21.08 -10.22
C ILE A 382 -4.35 -19.65 -10.22
N GLU A 383 -3.86 -19.17 -9.08
CA GLU A 383 -3.40 -17.79 -8.93
C GLU A 383 -2.26 -17.42 -9.91
N ASP A 384 -1.29 -18.30 -10.05
CA ASP A 384 -0.16 -18.08 -10.94
C ASP A 384 0.41 -19.39 -11.48
N VAL A 385 0.51 -19.47 -12.79
CA VAL A 385 1.21 -20.55 -13.49
C VAL A 385 2.61 -20.05 -13.83
N THR A 386 3.56 -20.40 -12.96
CA THR A 386 4.94 -19.91 -13.03
C THR A 386 5.88 -20.78 -13.83
N ASP A 387 5.58 -22.07 -13.95
CA ASP A 387 6.44 -23.08 -14.51
C ASP A 387 5.69 -24.07 -15.42
N LEU A 388 6.45 -24.85 -16.18
CA LEU A 388 5.90 -25.80 -17.14
C LEU A 388 5.13 -26.94 -16.46
N SER A 389 5.56 -27.40 -15.28
CA SER A 389 4.92 -28.50 -14.55
C SER A 389 3.51 -28.11 -14.10
N THR A 390 3.38 -26.90 -13.56
CA THR A 390 2.09 -26.29 -13.19
C THR A 390 1.18 -26.13 -14.40
N PHE A 391 1.73 -25.69 -15.54
CA PHE A 391 0.96 -25.55 -16.77
C PHE A 391 0.45 -26.90 -17.30
N VAL A 392 1.30 -27.91 -17.31
CA VAL A 392 0.94 -29.28 -17.74
C VAL A 392 -0.15 -29.86 -16.84
N ALA A 393 -0.06 -29.62 -15.52
CA ALA A 393 -1.11 -30.05 -14.58
C ALA A 393 -2.44 -29.35 -14.86
N ALA A 394 -2.40 -28.03 -15.10
CA ALA A 394 -3.58 -27.26 -15.49
C ALA A 394 -4.20 -27.75 -16.81
N SER A 395 -3.36 -28.05 -17.82
CA SER A 395 -3.80 -28.60 -19.10
C SER A 395 -4.47 -29.97 -18.93
N LYS A 396 -3.95 -30.84 -18.06
CA LYS A 396 -4.59 -32.14 -17.74
C LYS A 396 -5.98 -31.95 -17.12
N ALA A 397 -6.17 -30.93 -16.27
CA ALA A 397 -7.48 -30.62 -15.72
C ALA A 397 -8.47 -30.20 -16.83
N VAL A 398 -8.03 -29.36 -17.77
CA VAL A 398 -8.80 -28.97 -18.96
C VAL A 398 -9.18 -30.19 -19.81
N MET A 399 -8.23 -31.10 -20.06
CA MET A 399 -8.49 -32.35 -20.82
C MET A 399 -9.49 -33.28 -20.14
N ARG A 400 -9.72 -33.14 -18.83
CA ARG A 400 -10.76 -33.84 -18.07
C ARG A 400 -12.10 -33.10 -18.10
N GLY A 401 -12.26 -32.07 -18.96
CA GLY A 401 -13.50 -31.30 -19.14
C GLY A 401 -13.74 -30.25 -18.06
N LYS A 402 -12.70 -29.84 -17.31
CA LYS A 402 -12.84 -28.80 -16.29
C LYS A 402 -12.60 -27.40 -16.89
N LEU A 403 -13.28 -26.40 -16.31
CA LEU A 403 -12.93 -25.00 -16.58
C LEU A 403 -11.74 -24.61 -15.69
N VAL A 404 -10.64 -24.23 -16.31
CA VAL A 404 -9.43 -23.75 -15.61
C VAL A 404 -9.27 -22.27 -15.88
N VAL A 405 -9.28 -21.47 -14.81
CA VAL A 405 -8.98 -20.04 -14.83
C VAL A 405 -7.61 -19.85 -14.20
N ALA A 406 -6.62 -19.41 -14.96
CA ALA A 406 -5.26 -19.38 -14.48
C ALA A 406 -4.60 -18.00 -14.67
N GLY A 407 -3.87 -17.56 -13.65
CA GLY A 407 -3.04 -16.36 -13.70
C GLY A 407 -1.67 -16.66 -14.33
N MET A 408 -1.12 -15.69 -15.04
CA MET A 408 0.19 -15.78 -15.67
C MET A 408 0.95 -14.46 -15.55
N SER A 409 2.14 -14.50 -14.95
CA SER A 409 2.98 -13.33 -14.71
C SER A 409 3.83 -13.00 -15.94
N HIS A 410 3.29 -12.21 -16.87
CA HIS A 410 4.01 -11.77 -18.06
C HIS A 410 3.99 -10.26 -18.26
N ALA A 411 5.05 -9.75 -18.91
CA ALA A 411 5.23 -8.33 -19.11
C ALA A 411 4.25 -7.75 -20.14
N ASN A 412 3.87 -8.51 -21.17
CA ASN A 412 2.96 -8.06 -22.22
C ASN A 412 2.22 -9.24 -22.89
N LYS A 413 1.17 -8.92 -23.67
CA LYS A 413 0.37 -9.94 -24.37
C LYS A 413 1.17 -10.77 -25.36
N GLY A 414 2.17 -10.17 -26.01
CA GLY A 414 3.02 -10.89 -26.98
C GLY A 414 3.78 -12.03 -26.34
N GLU A 415 4.29 -11.85 -25.12
CA GLU A 415 4.96 -12.93 -24.36
C GLU A 415 3.98 -14.04 -23.99
N VAL A 416 2.77 -13.68 -23.55
CA VAL A 416 1.72 -14.67 -23.24
C VAL A 416 1.34 -15.47 -24.49
N LEU A 417 1.10 -14.81 -25.60
CA LEU A 417 0.75 -15.46 -26.86
C LEU A 417 1.89 -16.32 -27.39
N LYS A 418 3.14 -15.85 -27.29
CA LYS A 418 4.33 -16.62 -27.64
C LYS A 418 4.45 -17.91 -26.82
N GLN A 419 4.23 -17.82 -25.52
CA GLN A 419 4.26 -18.99 -24.65
C GLN A 419 3.10 -19.94 -24.96
N LEU A 420 1.90 -19.41 -25.22
CA LEU A 420 0.75 -20.22 -25.60
C LEU A 420 1.00 -20.99 -26.89
N ILE A 421 1.52 -20.33 -27.94
CA ILE A 421 1.88 -20.96 -29.21
C ILE A 421 2.93 -22.06 -28.97
N TYR A 422 3.97 -21.77 -28.18
CA TYR A 422 4.98 -22.77 -27.81
C TYR A 422 4.37 -24.02 -27.18
N LEU A 423 3.46 -23.86 -26.22
CA LEU A 423 2.81 -24.95 -25.52
C LEU A 423 1.91 -25.79 -26.44
N ILE A 424 1.23 -25.12 -27.38
CA ILE A 424 0.44 -25.78 -28.43
C ILE A 424 1.36 -26.59 -29.35
N GLN A 425 2.44 -25.99 -29.86
CA GLN A 425 3.39 -26.65 -30.73
C GLN A 425 4.11 -27.86 -30.10
N LYS A 426 4.27 -27.83 -28.77
CA LYS A 426 4.84 -28.94 -27.99
C LYS A 426 3.79 -29.97 -27.54
N ASN A 427 2.57 -29.85 -28.00
CA ASN A 427 1.44 -30.73 -27.63
C ASN A 427 1.14 -30.78 -26.12
N TYR A 428 1.52 -29.75 -25.37
CA TYR A 428 1.11 -29.63 -23.96
C TYR A 428 -0.31 -29.09 -23.81
N LEU A 429 -0.83 -28.45 -24.86
CA LEU A 429 -2.16 -27.86 -24.87
C LEU A 429 -2.79 -28.05 -26.27
N ILE A 430 -4.07 -28.45 -26.28
CA ILE A 430 -4.85 -28.55 -27.50
C ILE A 430 -5.47 -27.18 -27.77
N PRO A 431 -5.33 -26.60 -28.99
CA PRO A 431 -5.85 -25.28 -29.33
C PRO A 431 -7.33 -25.08 -28.95
N THR A 432 -8.17 -26.05 -29.27
CA THR A 432 -9.63 -26.00 -29.01
C THR A 432 -10.00 -25.91 -27.53
N HIS A 433 -9.07 -26.22 -26.62
CA HIS A 433 -9.26 -26.08 -25.19
C HIS A 433 -8.98 -24.66 -24.67
N VAL A 434 -8.33 -23.81 -25.46
CA VAL A 434 -8.10 -22.41 -25.08
C VAL A 434 -9.38 -21.63 -25.39
N LYS A 435 -9.99 -21.03 -24.38
CA LYS A 435 -11.18 -20.20 -24.53
C LYS A 435 -10.83 -18.73 -24.67
N GLY A 436 -9.84 -18.26 -23.94
CA GLY A 436 -9.43 -16.87 -24.02
C GLY A 436 -8.20 -16.50 -23.23
N VAL A 437 -7.68 -15.33 -23.59
CA VAL A 437 -6.59 -14.65 -22.86
C VAL A 437 -7.06 -13.24 -22.51
N VAL A 438 -6.99 -12.90 -21.24
CA VAL A 438 -7.28 -11.56 -20.73
C VAL A 438 -5.99 -10.97 -20.21
N SER A 439 -5.49 -9.90 -20.80
CA SER A 439 -4.36 -9.18 -20.25
C SER A 439 -4.76 -7.78 -19.78
N SER A 440 -4.11 -7.30 -18.74
CA SER A 440 -4.42 -6.01 -18.14
C SER A 440 -3.18 -5.14 -17.96
N ARG A 441 -3.42 -3.84 -18.03
CA ARG A 441 -2.48 -2.78 -17.66
C ARG A 441 -3.21 -1.72 -16.86
N CYS A 442 -2.54 -1.22 -15.83
CA CYS A 442 -3.01 -0.08 -15.08
C CYS A 442 -2.17 1.14 -15.46
N VAL A 443 -2.80 2.20 -15.90
CA VAL A 443 -2.16 3.47 -16.28
C VAL A 443 -2.61 4.60 -15.36
N LEU A 444 -1.70 5.55 -15.10
CA LEU A 444 -1.98 6.74 -14.32
C LEU A 444 -2.56 7.83 -15.22
N LEU A 445 -3.74 8.36 -14.86
CA LEU A 445 -4.37 9.47 -15.57
C LEU A 445 -3.81 10.79 -15.05
N LEU A 446 -3.45 11.68 -15.97
CA LEU A 446 -3.04 13.05 -15.65
C LEU A 446 -4.18 13.81 -14.99
N CYS A 447 -3.83 14.67 -14.04
CA CYS A 447 -4.80 15.58 -13.44
C CYS A 447 -5.24 16.61 -14.48
N PRO A 448 -6.56 16.74 -14.75
CA PRO A 448 -7.06 17.68 -15.74
C PRO A 448 -6.75 19.14 -15.38
N ASP A 449 -6.68 19.45 -14.07
CA ASP A 449 -6.54 20.82 -13.56
C ASP A 449 -5.10 21.35 -13.63
N CYS A 450 -4.10 20.46 -13.65
CA CYS A 450 -2.70 20.90 -13.58
C CYS A 450 -1.78 20.25 -14.63
N LYS A 451 -2.31 19.45 -15.54
CA LYS A 451 -1.46 18.95 -16.63
C LYS A 451 -0.94 20.09 -17.49
N GLU A 452 0.36 20.08 -17.77
CA GLU A 452 1.01 21.09 -18.61
C GLU A 452 1.31 20.54 -19.99
N ARG A 453 0.99 21.33 -21.02
CA ARG A 453 1.43 21.02 -22.37
C ARG A 453 2.94 21.24 -22.48
N TYR A 454 3.65 20.29 -23.06
CA TYR A 454 5.08 20.43 -23.33
C TYR A 454 5.44 19.79 -24.68
N THR A 455 6.59 20.18 -25.21
CA THR A 455 7.17 19.56 -26.41
C THR A 455 8.35 18.71 -25.95
N PRO A 456 8.26 17.36 -26.04
CA PRO A 456 9.38 16.49 -25.70
C PRO A 456 10.59 16.78 -26.58
N ALA A 457 11.80 16.67 -26.01
CA ALA A 457 13.02 16.76 -26.80
C ALA A 457 13.12 15.58 -27.80
N PRO A 458 13.79 15.75 -28.94
CA PRO A 458 13.93 14.66 -29.92
C PRO A 458 14.53 13.39 -29.34
N GLU A 459 15.46 13.52 -28.39
CA GLU A 459 16.08 12.40 -27.68
C GLU A 459 15.05 11.68 -26.78
N GLU A 460 14.14 12.44 -26.15
CA GLU A 460 13.06 11.89 -25.33
C GLU A 460 12.07 11.11 -26.20
N LEU A 461 11.66 11.67 -27.36
CA LEU A 461 10.80 10.97 -28.31
C LEU A 461 11.45 9.69 -28.84
N ALA A 462 12.74 9.73 -29.16
CA ALA A 462 13.48 8.55 -29.60
C ALA A 462 13.58 7.48 -28.51
N ALA A 463 13.88 7.87 -27.27
CA ALA A 463 13.91 6.98 -26.13
C ALA A 463 12.55 6.35 -25.83
N LEU A 464 11.48 7.10 -26.06
CA LEU A 464 10.10 6.66 -25.91
C LEU A 464 9.57 5.91 -27.16
N ARG A 465 10.36 5.78 -28.22
CA ARG A 465 9.95 5.20 -29.52
C ARG A 465 8.69 5.85 -30.10
N LEU A 466 8.52 7.14 -29.86
CA LEU A 466 7.43 7.94 -30.39
C LEU A 466 7.90 8.69 -31.63
N VAL A 467 7.04 8.72 -32.65
CA VAL A 467 7.34 9.45 -33.87
C VAL A 467 7.14 10.96 -33.64
N PRO A 468 8.10 11.82 -34.01
CA PRO A 468 7.89 13.26 -34.00
C PRO A 468 6.69 13.64 -34.87
N GLY A 469 5.81 14.48 -34.35
CA GLY A 469 4.61 14.94 -35.07
C GLY A 469 4.00 16.15 -34.37
N GLU A 470 2.94 16.71 -34.93
CA GLU A 470 2.21 17.87 -34.38
C GLU A 470 1.35 17.53 -33.14
N ARG A 471 1.64 16.42 -32.48
CA ARG A 471 0.88 15.96 -31.32
C ARG A 471 1.19 16.82 -30.09
N ALA A 472 0.15 17.16 -29.33
CA ALA A 472 0.29 17.81 -28.06
C ALA A 472 0.58 16.76 -26.98
N TYR A 473 1.73 16.85 -26.31
CA TYR A 473 2.06 16.03 -25.17
C TYR A 473 1.83 16.80 -23.86
N TYR A 474 1.50 16.07 -22.82
CA TYR A 474 1.23 16.63 -21.49
C TYR A 474 2.07 15.92 -20.42
N ARG A 475 2.47 16.68 -19.42
CA ARG A 475 3.20 16.18 -18.25
C ARG A 475 2.49 16.53 -16.95
N PRO A 476 2.70 15.75 -15.87
CA PRO A 476 2.14 16.08 -14.56
C PRO A 476 2.88 17.28 -13.96
N ALA A 477 2.14 18.29 -13.48
CA ALA A 477 2.73 19.45 -12.77
C ALA A 477 2.51 19.33 -11.26
N GLY A 478 1.31 18.99 -10.83
CA GLY A 478 0.90 18.94 -9.42
C GLY A 478 0.10 20.18 -9.01
N CYS A 479 -1.01 19.96 -8.31
CA CYS A 479 -1.85 21.00 -7.72
C CYS A 479 -2.56 20.48 -6.46
N PRO A 480 -3.20 21.36 -5.67
CA PRO A 480 -3.95 20.92 -4.47
C PRO A 480 -5.04 19.89 -4.76
N ALA A 481 -5.71 19.95 -5.93
CA ALA A 481 -6.77 19.00 -6.29
C ALA A 481 -6.26 17.57 -6.48
N CYS A 482 -5.02 17.40 -6.91
CA CYS A 482 -4.37 16.09 -7.05
C CYS A 482 -3.34 15.82 -5.94
N ASP A 483 -3.39 16.54 -4.83
CA ASP A 483 -2.42 16.48 -3.74
C ASP A 483 -0.96 16.58 -4.22
N GLN A 484 -0.70 17.47 -5.15
CA GLN A 484 0.63 17.74 -5.74
C GLN A 484 1.23 16.58 -6.54
N THR A 485 0.47 15.55 -6.91
CA THR A 485 0.98 14.42 -7.69
C THR A 485 1.03 14.66 -9.19
N GLY A 486 0.15 15.52 -9.69
CA GLY A 486 -0.09 15.67 -11.12
C GLY A 486 -0.97 14.56 -11.73
N TYR A 487 -1.51 13.63 -10.91
CA TYR A 487 -2.36 12.54 -11.35
C TYR A 487 -3.71 12.55 -10.63
N SER A 488 -4.81 12.29 -11.37
CA SER A 488 -6.17 12.28 -10.83
C SER A 488 -6.69 10.89 -10.49
N GLY A 489 -6.03 9.83 -11.00
CA GLY A 489 -6.49 8.47 -10.79
C GLY A 489 -5.76 7.44 -11.62
N LYS A 490 -6.37 6.28 -11.72
CA LYS A 490 -5.87 5.13 -12.49
C LYS A 490 -6.96 4.64 -13.43
N LYS A 491 -6.57 4.14 -14.59
CA LYS A 491 -7.45 3.45 -15.54
C LYS A 491 -6.88 2.08 -15.85
N TYR A 492 -7.77 1.09 -15.93
CA TYR A 492 -7.43 -0.25 -16.40
C TYR A 492 -7.68 -0.34 -17.90
N LEU A 493 -6.69 -0.84 -18.61
CA LEU A 493 -6.78 -1.18 -20.03
C LEU A 493 -6.73 -2.69 -20.14
N LEU A 494 -7.59 -3.28 -20.94
CA LEU A 494 -7.69 -4.73 -21.08
C LEU A 494 -7.55 -5.14 -22.54
N ASP A 495 -6.77 -6.21 -22.77
CA ASP A 495 -6.88 -7.04 -23.95
C ASP A 495 -7.76 -8.24 -23.60
N VAL A 496 -8.88 -8.41 -24.28
CA VAL A 496 -9.72 -9.61 -24.16
C VAL A 496 -9.71 -10.31 -25.49
N ILE A 497 -8.98 -11.41 -25.59
CA ILE A 497 -8.84 -12.22 -26.80
C ILE A 497 -9.66 -13.49 -26.58
N ARG A 498 -10.79 -13.60 -27.23
CA ARG A 498 -11.62 -14.81 -27.25
C ARG A 498 -11.16 -15.71 -28.41
N PHE A 499 -10.92 -16.97 -28.11
CA PHE A 499 -10.53 -17.97 -29.12
C PHE A 499 -11.81 -18.59 -29.70
N ASP A 500 -12.32 -17.93 -30.73
CA ASP A 500 -13.42 -18.44 -31.53
C ASP A 500 -12.91 -19.40 -32.62
N LYS A 501 -13.84 -19.94 -33.40
CA LYS A 501 -13.51 -20.91 -34.44
C LYS A 501 -12.51 -20.38 -35.46
N ASP A 502 -12.69 -19.13 -35.89
CA ASP A 502 -11.85 -18.53 -36.93
C ASP A 502 -10.40 -18.32 -36.43
N LEU A 503 -10.24 -17.89 -35.17
CA LEU A 503 -8.92 -17.73 -34.55
C LEU A 503 -8.25 -19.09 -34.30
N LEU A 504 -9.03 -20.11 -33.89
CA LEU A 504 -8.52 -21.47 -33.70
C LEU A 504 -8.01 -22.09 -35.01
N GLU A 505 -8.77 -21.91 -36.11
CA GLU A 505 -8.34 -22.35 -37.46
C GLU A 505 -7.09 -21.60 -37.92
N ALA A 506 -7.02 -20.28 -37.66
CA ALA A 506 -5.82 -19.48 -37.97
C ALA A 506 -4.58 -19.94 -37.18
N LEU A 507 -4.75 -20.37 -35.90
CA LEU A 507 -3.62 -20.86 -35.08
C LEU A 507 -2.94 -22.10 -35.64
N GLU A 508 -3.59 -22.91 -36.46
CA GLU A 508 -2.98 -24.04 -37.13
C GLU A 508 -1.93 -23.60 -38.15
N MET A 509 -2.11 -22.41 -38.72
CA MET A 509 -1.21 -21.84 -39.75
C MET A 509 -0.17 -20.87 -39.13
N ILE A 510 -0.50 -20.23 -38.03
CA ILE A 510 0.33 -19.22 -37.34
C ILE A 510 1.50 -19.89 -36.62
N ARG A 511 2.71 -19.43 -36.88
CA ARG A 511 3.94 -20.02 -36.33
C ARG A 511 4.58 -19.21 -35.23
N ASP A 512 4.30 -17.91 -35.17
CA ASP A 512 4.87 -17.03 -34.16
C ASP A 512 3.87 -16.00 -33.61
N SER A 513 4.25 -15.33 -32.55
CA SER A 513 3.40 -14.34 -31.88
C SER A 513 3.15 -13.07 -32.67
N ASP A 514 4.09 -12.69 -33.54
CA ASP A 514 3.97 -11.45 -34.32
C ASP A 514 2.96 -11.64 -35.45
N GLU A 515 2.94 -12.82 -36.04
CA GLU A 515 1.93 -13.21 -37.02
C GLU A 515 0.52 -13.27 -36.39
N LEU A 516 0.41 -13.82 -35.16
CA LEU A 516 -0.84 -13.82 -34.42
C LEU A 516 -1.32 -12.40 -34.08
N VAL A 517 -0.43 -11.52 -33.61
CA VAL A 517 -0.77 -10.13 -33.33
C VAL A 517 -1.22 -9.38 -34.60
N ARG A 518 -0.57 -9.66 -35.72
CA ARG A 518 -0.97 -9.10 -37.02
C ARG A 518 -2.36 -9.57 -37.44
N TYR A 519 -2.60 -10.88 -37.37
CA TYR A 519 -3.90 -11.48 -37.65
C TYR A 519 -5.02 -10.84 -36.78
N LEU A 520 -4.78 -10.70 -35.49
CA LEU A 520 -5.74 -10.07 -34.57
C LEU A 520 -6.06 -8.62 -34.98
N ARG A 521 -5.05 -7.83 -35.38
CA ARG A 521 -5.24 -6.45 -35.85
C ARG A 521 -6.04 -6.37 -37.16
N GLU A 522 -5.71 -7.24 -38.10
CA GLU A 522 -6.40 -7.31 -39.40
C GLU A 522 -7.88 -7.69 -39.26
N ASN A 523 -8.20 -8.47 -38.22
CA ASN A 523 -9.57 -8.86 -37.84
C ASN A 523 -10.22 -7.89 -36.84
N GLY A 524 -9.72 -6.65 -36.75
CA GLY A 524 -10.36 -5.57 -36.00
C GLY A 524 -10.20 -5.64 -34.48
N PHE A 525 -9.24 -6.42 -33.99
CA PHE A 525 -8.92 -6.44 -32.55
C PHE A 525 -8.24 -5.10 -32.17
N ARG A 526 -8.86 -4.39 -31.25
CA ARG A 526 -8.30 -3.19 -30.61
C ARG A 526 -8.01 -3.52 -29.16
N GLY A 527 -6.78 -3.29 -28.76
CA GLY A 527 -6.33 -3.66 -27.42
C GLY A 527 -5.68 -2.52 -26.67
N ILE A 528 -4.92 -2.89 -25.64
CA ILE A 528 -4.23 -1.98 -24.71
C ILE A 528 -3.36 -0.94 -25.45
N ALA A 529 -2.65 -1.35 -26.52
CA ALA A 529 -1.76 -0.44 -27.24
C ALA A 529 -2.53 0.66 -28.00
N GLU A 530 -3.62 0.29 -28.66
CA GLU A 530 -4.47 1.20 -29.40
C GLU A 530 -5.24 2.14 -28.46
N GLU A 531 -5.81 1.61 -27.39
CA GLU A 531 -6.51 2.41 -26.36
C GLU A 531 -5.55 3.36 -25.63
N GLY A 532 -4.35 2.87 -25.31
CA GLY A 532 -3.32 3.71 -24.70
C GLY A 532 -2.83 4.83 -25.62
N ALA A 533 -2.70 4.57 -26.92
CA ALA A 533 -2.38 5.61 -27.90
C ALA A 533 -3.46 6.69 -27.95
N GLU A 534 -4.74 6.32 -27.91
CA GLU A 534 -5.85 7.28 -27.84
C GLU A 534 -5.80 8.13 -26.56
N LEU A 535 -5.52 7.52 -25.39
CA LEU A 535 -5.36 8.27 -24.14
C LEU A 535 -4.19 9.25 -24.21
N LEU A 536 -3.08 8.86 -24.84
CA LEU A 536 -1.94 9.73 -25.06
C LEU A 536 -2.30 10.91 -25.98
N GLU A 537 -3.03 10.66 -27.07
CA GLU A 537 -3.50 11.69 -28.02
C GLU A 537 -4.47 12.68 -27.37
N ARG A 538 -5.34 12.21 -26.49
CA ARG A 538 -6.25 13.08 -25.68
C ARG A 538 -5.53 13.81 -24.56
N GLY A 539 -4.25 13.53 -24.33
CA GLY A 539 -3.50 14.10 -23.22
C GLY A 539 -4.02 13.68 -21.85
N GLU A 540 -4.56 12.46 -21.75
CA GLU A 540 -5.03 11.87 -20.51
C GLU A 540 -3.92 11.12 -19.78
N ILE A 541 -2.89 10.66 -20.47
CA ILE A 541 -1.69 10.03 -19.92
C ILE A 541 -0.42 10.73 -20.40
N ALA A 542 0.64 10.65 -19.61
CA ALA A 542 1.94 11.19 -19.99
C ALA A 542 2.69 10.24 -20.94
N PRO A 543 3.56 10.75 -21.85
CA PRO A 543 4.37 9.90 -22.74
C PRO A 543 5.20 8.86 -21.99
N GLY A 544 5.81 9.25 -20.86
CA GLY A 544 6.58 8.32 -20.03
C GLY A 544 5.73 7.19 -19.44
N GLU A 545 4.47 7.48 -19.08
CA GLU A 545 3.51 6.48 -18.59
C GLU A 545 3.10 5.53 -19.72
N TYR A 546 2.82 6.06 -20.92
CA TYR A 546 2.48 5.27 -22.11
C TYR A 546 3.56 4.23 -22.42
N VAL A 547 4.83 4.66 -22.45
CA VAL A 547 5.93 3.74 -22.74
C VAL A 547 6.15 2.74 -21.62
N ALA A 548 6.19 3.19 -20.38
CA ALA A 548 6.48 2.33 -19.23
C ALA A 548 5.39 1.28 -18.97
N SER A 549 4.13 1.64 -19.20
CA SER A 549 2.99 0.79 -18.85
C SER A 549 2.43 0.00 -20.05
N ILE A 550 2.64 0.48 -21.28
CA ILE A 550 1.98 -0.08 -22.46
C ILE A 550 2.99 -0.69 -23.45
N ILE A 551 4.09 0.01 -23.71
CA ILE A 551 5.08 -0.44 -24.70
C ILE A 551 6.09 -1.44 -24.11
N LEU A 552 6.64 -1.15 -22.92
CA LEU A 552 7.58 -2.01 -22.19
C LEU A 552 6.85 -3.00 -21.29
#